data_8eeef81791aa4858a6c56898c88afeb7
#
_entry.id   8eeef81791aa4858a6c56898c88afeb7
#
_cell.length_a   1.000
_cell.length_b   1.000
_cell.length_c   1.000
_cell.angle_alpha   90.00
_cell.angle_beta   90.00
_cell.angle_gamma   90.00
#
_symmetry.space_group_name_H-M   'P 1'
#
loop_
_entity.id
_entity.type
_entity.pdbx_description
1 polymer ?
#
loop_
_entity_poly.entity_id
_entity_poly.type
_entity_poly.pdbx_seq_one_letter_code
_entity_poly.pdbx_strand_id
1 'polypeptide(L)'
;MKADTLLPPVIIVDDNEDDSMLLVRHLKSAGLKNPLLQFRNGGDAFMFLKQFCGPDGCNAQLPVVMFLDINMDGLSGFDVLVWARKQSQLDRMKIYMLSGANEIWDAQIAAKLGADEFLEKFPELETIRELLSPVCALPSR
;
A
#
# COMPACT_ATOMS: atom_id res chain seq x y z
N MET A 1 -11.74 19.41 16.34
CA MET A 1 -11.66 19.07 15.68
C MET A 1 -11.05 18.39 15.22
N LYS A 2 -10.72 17.93 15.39
CA LYS A 2 -9.80 17.44 14.81
C LYS A 2 -9.59 16.04 14.75
N ALA A 3 -10.05 15.21 15.66
CA ALA A 3 -9.98 13.77 15.59
C ALA A 3 -10.59 13.27 14.29
N ASP A 4 -11.65 13.91 13.87
CA ASP A 4 -12.32 13.48 12.65
C ASP A 4 -11.56 13.88 11.40
N THR A 5 -10.50 14.66 11.54
CA THR A 5 -9.65 14.99 10.41
C THR A 5 -8.48 14.05 10.26
N LEU A 6 -8.34 13.10 11.19
CA LEU A 6 -7.24 12.13 11.14
C LEU A 6 -7.65 10.94 10.32
N LEU A 7 -7.21 10.95 9.07
CA LEU A 7 -7.50 9.84 8.16
C LEU A 7 -6.39 8.79 8.24
N PRO A 8 -6.72 7.51 8.06
CA PRO A 8 -5.69 6.49 8.08
C PRO A 8 -4.71 6.67 6.93
N PRO A 9 -3.45 6.36 7.15
CA PRO A 9 -2.45 6.59 6.11
C PRO A 9 -2.52 5.55 4.99
N VAL A 10 -2.05 5.96 3.83
CA VAL A 10 -1.78 5.09 2.70
C VAL A 10 -0.26 4.99 2.61
N ILE A 11 0.27 3.77 2.54
CA ILE A 11 1.71 3.61 2.48
C ILE A 11 2.15 3.14 1.10
N ILE A 12 3.34 3.60 0.74
CA ILE A 12 3.97 3.27 -0.53
C ILE A 12 5.33 2.68 -0.20
N VAL A 13 5.59 1.48 -0.71
CA VAL A 13 6.85 0.78 -0.47
C VAL A 13 7.51 0.53 -1.82
N ASP A 14 8.61 1.24 -2.08
CA ASP A 14 9.28 1.16 -3.37
C ASP A 14 10.70 1.68 -3.18
N ASP A 15 11.69 0.92 -3.63
CA ASP A 15 13.08 1.34 -3.47
C ASP A 15 13.53 2.31 -4.57
N ASN A 16 12.70 2.51 -5.59
CA ASN A 16 12.97 3.49 -6.64
C ASN A 16 12.29 4.80 -6.27
N GLU A 17 13.11 5.79 -5.93
CA GLU A 17 12.58 7.06 -5.44
C GLU A 17 11.74 7.78 -6.49
N ASP A 18 12.17 7.73 -7.76
CA ASP A 18 11.42 8.38 -8.83
C ASP A 18 10.05 7.75 -9.02
N ASP A 19 9.98 6.41 -8.98
CA ASP A 19 8.72 5.72 -9.11
C ASP A 19 7.79 6.05 -7.94
N SER A 20 8.35 6.11 -6.74
CA SER A 20 7.58 6.45 -5.55
C SER A 20 7.00 7.85 -5.67
N MET A 21 7.80 8.81 -6.11
CA MET A 21 7.35 10.19 -6.28
C MET A 21 6.27 10.29 -7.36
N LEU A 22 6.42 9.53 -8.42
CA LEU A 22 5.42 9.54 -9.49
C LEU A 22 4.09 9.01 -9.01
N LEU A 23 4.12 7.94 -8.22
CA LEU A 23 2.91 7.40 -7.64
C LEU A 23 2.26 8.41 -6.69
N VAL A 24 3.05 9.10 -5.88
CA VAL A 24 2.52 10.14 -5.00
C VAL A 24 1.79 11.18 -5.82
N ARG A 25 2.36 11.61 -6.94
CA ARG A 25 1.71 12.61 -7.79
C ARG A 25 0.39 12.08 -8.33
N HIS A 26 0.35 10.83 -8.76
CA HIS A 26 -0.87 10.24 -9.28
C HIS A 26 -1.95 10.18 -8.20
N LEU A 27 -1.57 9.79 -6.99
CA LEU A 27 -2.53 9.69 -5.90
C LEU A 27 -3.08 11.07 -5.53
N LYS A 28 -2.23 12.08 -5.50
CA LYS A 28 -2.69 13.44 -5.21
C LYS A 28 -3.53 13.98 -6.35
N SER A 29 -3.20 13.64 -7.59
CA SER A 29 -4.01 14.07 -8.74
C SER A 29 -5.38 13.43 -8.71
N ALA A 30 -5.50 12.23 -8.17
CA ALA A 30 -6.80 11.60 -7.99
C ALA A 30 -7.62 12.24 -6.87
N GLY A 31 -7.00 13.10 -6.09
CA GLY A 31 -7.68 13.81 -5.02
C GLY A 31 -7.59 13.15 -3.65
N LEU A 32 -6.63 12.24 -3.49
CA LEU A 32 -6.48 11.53 -2.22
C LEU A 32 -6.20 12.51 -1.09
N LYS A 33 -6.96 12.39 -0.01
CA LYS A 33 -6.80 13.24 1.16
C LYS A 33 -6.09 12.54 2.30
N ASN A 34 -5.97 11.23 2.25
CA ASN A 34 -5.28 10.47 3.30
C ASN A 34 -3.80 10.81 3.30
N PRO A 35 -3.15 10.79 4.48
CA PRO A 35 -1.70 11.00 4.53
C PRO A 35 -0.97 9.90 3.77
N LEU A 36 0.15 10.26 3.17
CA LEU A 36 0.98 9.31 2.42
C LEU A 36 2.28 9.11 3.16
N LEU A 37 2.65 7.86 3.38
CA LEU A 37 3.92 7.49 4.00
C LEU A 37 4.71 6.67 3.00
N GLN A 38 5.95 7.04 2.80
CA GLN A 38 6.82 6.37 1.83
C GLN A 38 7.91 5.61 2.56
N PHE A 39 8.12 4.36 2.14
CA PHE A 39 9.21 3.53 2.65
C PHE A 39 10.05 3.07 1.47
N ARG A 40 11.35 3.04 1.65
CA ARG A 40 12.28 2.73 0.57
C ARG A 40 12.63 1.26 0.46
N ASN A 41 12.20 0.46 1.42
CA ASN A 41 12.49 -0.96 1.37
C ASN A 41 11.48 -1.71 2.21
N GLY A 42 11.46 -3.02 2.01
CA GLY A 42 10.51 -3.87 2.72
C GLY A 42 10.77 -3.95 4.21
N GLY A 43 12.05 -3.84 4.61
CA GLY A 43 12.39 -3.91 6.02
C GLY A 43 11.82 -2.74 6.82
N ASP A 44 11.89 -1.54 6.26
CA ASP A 44 11.35 -0.37 6.93
C ASP A 44 9.83 -0.44 7.02
N ALA A 45 9.18 -0.89 5.95
CA ALA A 45 7.75 -1.07 5.97
C ALA A 45 7.35 -2.12 7.00
N PHE A 46 8.08 -3.22 7.06
CA PHE A 46 7.85 -4.28 8.03
C PHE A 46 7.93 -3.72 9.45
N MET A 47 8.98 -2.97 9.75
CA MET A 47 9.15 -2.40 11.09
C MET A 47 8.01 -1.45 11.45
N PHE A 48 7.55 -0.68 10.48
CA PHE A 48 6.44 0.22 10.72
C PHE A 48 5.16 -0.58 11.00
N LEU A 49 4.86 -1.57 10.17
CA LEU A 49 3.63 -2.34 10.33
C LEU A 49 3.64 -3.20 11.57
N LYS A 50 4.81 -3.66 11.98
CA LYS A 50 4.94 -4.55 13.12
C LYS A 50 4.43 -3.91 14.40
N GLN A 51 4.51 -2.60 14.52
CA GLN A 51 4.07 -1.91 15.74
C GLN A 51 2.56 -2.03 15.98
N PHE A 52 1.79 -2.37 14.95
CA PHE A 52 0.35 -2.54 15.10
C PHE A 52 -0.05 -3.96 15.50
N CYS A 53 0.91 -4.87 15.54
CA CYS A 53 0.65 -6.29 15.73
C CYS A 53 1.07 -6.71 17.13
N GLY A 54 0.48 -7.82 17.60
CA GLY A 54 0.81 -8.31 18.91
C GLY A 54 -0.12 -7.75 19.99
N PRO A 55 0.04 -8.26 21.22
CA PRO A 55 -0.90 -7.90 22.29
C PRO A 55 -0.82 -6.43 22.72
N ASP A 56 0.33 -5.81 22.52
CA ASP A 56 0.52 -4.41 22.92
C ASP A 56 0.56 -3.49 21.71
N GLY A 57 -0.27 -3.77 20.73
CA GLY A 57 -0.26 -3.01 19.50
C GLY A 57 -0.45 -1.52 19.72
N CYS A 58 0.11 -0.75 18.80
CA CYS A 58 0.04 0.70 18.83
C CYS A 58 -1.39 1.20 18.69
N ASN A 59 -1.71 2.31 19.33
CA ASN A 59 -3.03 2.93 19.21
C ASN A 59 -3.17 3.82 18.00
N ALA A 60 -2.09 4.04 17.25
CA ALA A 60 -2.17 4.84 16.04
C ALA A 60 -3.07 4.17 15.02
N GLN A 61 -3.58 4.95 14.09
CA GLN A 61 -4.45 4.39 13.07
C GLN A 61 -3.67 3.46 12.15
N LEU A 62 -4.27 2.30 11.87
CA LEU A 62 -3.72 1.36 10.93
C LEU A 62 -3.77 1.95 9.52
N PRO A 63 -2.77 1.65 8.69
CA PRO A 63 -2.86 2.03 7.29
C PRO A 63 -4.05 1.35 6.63
N VAL A 64 -4.66 2.04 5.69
CA VAL A 64 -5.83 1.52 5.00
C VAL A 64 -5.45 0.85 3.69
N VAL A 65 -4.35 1.28 3.06
CA VAL A 65 -3.88 0.76 1.78
C VAL A 65 -2.35 0.74 1.79
N MET A 66 -1.78 -0.31 1.22
CA MET A 66 -0.35 -0.39 0.97
C MET A 66 -0.12 -0.66 -0.51
N PHE A 67 0.59 0.25 -1.18
CA PHE A 67 1.10 0.01 -2.52
C PHE A 67 2.50 -0.57 -2.38
N LEU A 68 2.73 -1.74 -2.91
CA LEU A 68 3.90 -2.53 -2.59
C LEU A 68 4.59 -2.99 -3.87
N ASP A 69 5.79 -2.48 -4.10
CA ASP A 69 6.59 -2.89 -5.25
C ASP A 69 7.07 -4.32 -5.04
N ILE A 70 7.06 -5.09 -6.11
CA ILE A 70 7.50 -6.48 -6.05
C ILE A 70 9.01 -6.56 -5.94
N ASN A 71 9.71 -5.82 -6.79
CA ASN A 71 11.16 -5.96 -6.94
C ASN A 71 11.89 -4.92 -6.12
N MET A 72 12.38 -5.34 -4.96
CA MET A 72 13.16 -4.49 -4.08
C MET A 72 14.34 -5.28 -3.55
N ASP A 73 15.42 -4.58 -3.25
CA ASP A 73 16.57 -5.22 -2.61
C ASP A 73 16.20 -5.62 -1.19
N GLY A 74 16.73 -6.75 -0.75
CA GLY A 74 16.42 -7.26 0.58
C GLY A 74 15.06 -7.96 0.61
N LEU A 75 14.19 -7.55 1.52
CA LEU A 75 12.85 -8.13 1.59
C LEU A 75 12.06 -7.74 0.36
N SER A 76 11.64 -8.73 -0.42
CA SER A 76 10.84 -8.47 -1.61
C SER A 76 9.42 -8.10 -1.22
N GLY A 77 8.67 -7.57 -2.21
CA GLY A 77 7.27 -7.29 -1.98
C GLY A 77 6.50 -8.53 -1.57
N PHE A 78 6.82 -9.68 -2.15
CA PHE A 78 6.13 -10.91 -1.77
C PHE A 78 6.40 -11.28 -0.32
N ASP A 79 7.61 -11.07 0.17
CA ASP A 79 7.92 -11.35 1.56
C ASP A 79 7.08 -10.51 2.51
N VAL A 80 6.94 -9.22 2.20
CA VAL A 80 6.14 -8.32 3.01
C VAL A 80 4.66 -8.75 2.96
N LEU A 81 4.18 -9.08 1.78
CA LEU A 81 2.79 -9.51 1.59
C LEU A 81 2.48 -10.76 2.43
N VAL A 82 3.33 -11.75 2.34
CA VAL A 82 3.11 -13.01 3.07
C VAL A 82 3.05 -12.74 4.58
N TRP A 83 4.01 -11.96 5.06
CA TRP A 83 4.03 -11.65 6.49
C TRP A 83 2.76 -10.87 6.89
N ALA A 84 2.40 -9.86 6.11
CA ALA A 84 1.26 -9.01 6.47
C ALA A 84 -0.05 -9.81 6.53
N ARG A 85 -0.22 -10.75 5.59
CA ARG A 85 -1.46 -11.52 5.54
C ARG A 85 -1.56 -12.56 6.65
N LYS A 86 -0.50 -12.78 7.39
CA LYS A 86 -0.54 -13.62 8.58
C LYS A 86 -0.90 -12.85 9.84
N GLN A 87 -0.97 -11.53 9.75
CA GLN A 87 -1.28 -10.68 10.91
C GLN A 87 -2.75 -10.31 10.87
N SER A 88 -3.53 -10.83 11.81
CA SER A 88 -4.96 -10.55 11.83
C SER A 88 -5.25 -9.07 11.99
N GLN A 89 -4.36 -8.34 12.66
CA GLN A 89 -4.54 -6.90 12.84
C GLN A 89 -4.51 -6.13 11.52
N LEU A 90 -3.92 -6.72 10.49
CA LEU A 90 -3.78 -6.07 9.18
C LEU A 90 -4.76 -6.61 8.15
N ASP A 91 -5.75 -7.39 8.58
CA ASP A 91 -6.67 -8.05 7.64
C ASP A 91 -7.42 -7.06 6.75
N ARG A 92 -7.75 -5.90 7.27
CA ARG A 92 -8.56 -4.93 6.52
C ARG A 92 -7.74 -4.02 5.63
N MET A 93 -6.42 -4.03 5.79
CA MET A 93 -5.56 -3.22 4.94
C MET A 93 -5.54 -3.80 3.53
N LYS A 94 -5.85 -2.96 2.54
CA LYS A 94 -5.75 -3.40 1.15
C LYS A 94 -4.30 -3.38 0.74
N ILE A 95 -3.87 -4.41 0.04
CA ILE A 95 -2.50 -4.50 -0.47
C ILE A 95 -2.56 -4.60 -1.98
N TYR A 96 -2.04 -3.58 -2.64
CA TYR A 96 -1.98 -3.50 -4.10
C TYR A 96 -0.53 -3.63 -4.51
N MET A 97 -0.22 -4.74 -5.22
CA MET A 97 1.14 -4.97 -5.68
C MET A 97 1.38 -4.21 -6.98
N LEU A 98 2.58 -3.68 -7.11
CA LEU A 98 2.97 -2.95 -8.31
C LEU A 98 4.17 -3.61 -8.95
N SER A 99 4.18 -3.66 -10.28
CA SER A 99 5.27 -4.21 -11.04
C SER A 99 5.61 -3.30 -12.20
N GLY A 100 6.89 -3.13 -12.47
CA GLY A 100 7.33 -2.37 -13.64
C GLY A 100 7.31 -3.16 -14.91
N ALA A 101 7.08 -4.48 -14.82
CA ALA A 101 7.06 -5.36 -15.97
C ALA A 101 5.74 -6.12 -15.99
N ASN A 102 5.31 -6.46 -17.22
CA ASN A 102 4.09 -7.24 -17.36
C ASN A 102 4.39 -8.70 -17.11
N GLU A 103 4.22 -9.15 -15.88
CA GLU A 103 4.56 -10.50 -15.48
C GLU A 103 3.32 -11.21 -14.97
N ILE A 104 2.73 -11.99 -15.83
CA ILE A 104 1.49 -12.72 -15.52
C ILE A 104 1.68 -13.67 -14.35
N TRP A 105 2.84 -14.32 -14.29
CA TRP A 105 3.12 -15.26 -13.21
C TRP A 105 3.11 -14.58 -11.86
N ASP A 106 3.66 -13.36 -11.79
CA ASP A 106 3.67 -12.61 -10.54
C ASP A 106 2.27 -12.25 -10.10
N ALA A 107 1.39 -11.95 -11.05
CA ALA A 107 0.00 -11.63 -10.72
C ALA A 107 -0.70 -12.83 -10.09
N GLN A 108 -0.46 -14.03 -10.62
CA GLN A 108 -1.08 -15.24 -10.07
C GLN A 108 -0.55 -15.54 -8.68
N ILE A 109 0.75 -15.39 -8.48
CA ILE A 109 1.37 -15.60 -7.18
C ILE A 109 0.83 -14.58 -6.17
N ALA A 110 0.77 -13.32 -6.57
CA ALA A 110 0.28 -12.26 -5.69
C ALA A 110 -1.13 -12.55 -5.21
N ALA A 111 -2.01 -12.96 -6.12
CA ALA A 111 -3.39 -13.27 -5.75
C ALA A 111 -3.46 -14.42 -4.75
N LYS A 112 -2.67 -15.47 -4.98
CA LYS A 112 -2.66 -16.61 -4.07
C LYS A 112 -2.13 -16.26 -2.70
N LEU A 113 -1.22 -15.29 -2.63
CA LEU A 113 -0.63 -14.89 -1.37
C LEU A 113 -1.46 -13.84 -0.64
N GLY A 114 -2.53 -13.36 -1.24
CA GLY A 114 -3.46 -12.49 -0.54
C GLY A 114 -3.44 -11.03 -0.94
N ALA A 115 -2.82 -10.69 -2.07
CA ALA A 115 -2.89 -9.33 -2.59
C ALA A 115 -4.30 -9.05 -3.09
N ASP A 116 -4.77 -7.83 -2.89
CA ASP A 116 -6.08 -7.43 -3.37
C ASP A 116 -6.06 -7.08 -4.85
N GLU A 117 -4.96 -6.54 -5.34
CA GLU A 117 -4.80 -6.23 -6.75
C GLU A 117 -3.33 -6.34 -7.13
N PHE A 118 -3.11 -6.57 -8.41
CA PHE A 118 -1.78 -6.57 -9.01
C PHE A 118 -1.82 -5.62 -10.19
N LEU A 119 -1.01 -4.56 -10.12
CA LEU A 119 -1.07 -3.49 -11.09
C LEU A 119 0.28 -3.28 -11.74
N GLU A 120 0.26 -2.95 -13.02
CA GLU A 120 1.45 -2.53 -13.71
C GLU A 120 1.71 -1.06 -13.41
N LYS A 121 2.96 -0.68 -13.21
CA LYS A 121 3.30 0.72 -13.05
C LYS A 121 3.11 1.42 -14.38
N PHE A 122 2.42 2.51 -14.51
CA PHE A 122 1.68 3.13 -13.39
C PHE A 122 0.21 3.11 -13.75
N PRO A 123 -0.67 2.75 -12.83
CA PRO A 123 -2.09 2.69 -13.17
C PRO A 123 -2.65 4.07 -13.50
N GLU A 124 -3.66 4.06 -14.34
CA GLU A 124 -4.31 5.31 -14.75
C GLU A 124 -5.09 5.89 -13.58
N LEU A 125 -5.34 7.20 -13.66
CA LEU A 125 -6.06 7.89 -12.59
C LEU A 125 -7.42 7.26 -12.31
N GLU A 126 -8.11 6.85 -13.35
CA GLU A 126 -9.43 6.25 -13.15
C GLU A 126 -9.33 4.94 -12.38
N THR A 127 -8.32 4.13 -12.70
CA THR A 127 -8.09 2.89 -11.96
C THR A 127 -7.79 3.19 -10.50
N ILE A 128 -6.96 4.19 -10.25
CA ILE A 128 -6.62 4.59 -8.89
C ILE A 128 -7.89 5.00 -8.13
N ARG A 129 -8.75 5.80 -8.76
CA ARG A 129 -9.99 6.23 -8.12
C ARG A 129 -10.87 5.07 -7.79
N GLU A 130 -11.00 4.11 -8.70
CA GLU A 130 -11.85 2.94 -8.48
C GLU A 130 -11.34 2.10 -7.33
N LEU A 131 -10.02 1.96 -7.21
CA LEU A 131 -9.44 1.16 -6.14
C LEU A 131 -9.53 1.84 -4.78
N LEU A 132 -9.41 3.16 -4.75
CA LEU A 132 -9.30 3.88 -3.49
C LEU A 132 -10.63 4.39 -2.96
N SER A 133 -11.58 4.70 -3.83
CA SER A 133 -12.80 5.35 -3.36
C SER A 133 -13.56 4.57 -2.30
N PRO A 134 -13.58 3.22 -2.31
CA PRO A 134 -14.29 2.49 -1.25
C PRO A 134 -13.62 2.58 0.11
N VAL A 135 -12.33 2.91 0.19
CA VAL A 135 -11.57 2.83 1.43
C VAL A 135 -10.88 4.12 1.82
N CYS A 136 -10.81 5.09 0.93
CA CYS A 136 -10.05 6.33 1.16
C CYS A 136 -10.92 7.55 0.93
N ALA A 137 -10.41 8.69 1.40
CA ALA A 137 -11.10 9.96 1.21
C ALA A 137 -10.72 10.56 -0.12
N LEU A 138 -11.68 10.60 -1.04
CA LEU A 138 -11.54 11.21 -2.35
C LEU A 138 -12.73 12.12 -2.59
N PRO A 139 -12.54 13.19 -3.36
CA PRO A 139 -13.67 14.03 -3.70
C PRO A 139 -14.64 13.31 -4.63
N SER A 140 -15.89 13.68 -4.54
CA SER A 140 -16.91 13.18 -5.48
C SER A 140 -16.61 13.71 -6.89
N ARG A 141 -17.01 12.92 -7.86
CA ARG A 141 -16.84 13.34 -9.25
C ARG A 141 -18.03 14.11 -9.71
#